data_505a2a840872093777b6781b39bd036e
#
_entry.id   505a2a840872093777b6781b39bd036e
#
_cell.length_a   1.000
_cell.length_b   1.000
_cell.length_c   1.000
_cell.angle_alpha   90.00
_cell.angle_beta   90.00
_cell.angle_gamma   90.00
#
_symmetry.space_group_name_H-M   'P 1'
#
loop_
_entity.id
_entity.type
_entity.pdbx_description
1 polymer ?
#
loop_
_entity_poly.entity_id
_entity_poly.type
_entity_poly.pdbx_seq_one_letter_code
_entity_poly.pdbx_strand_id
1 'polypeptide(L)'
;MKLGVVVVTHGQLATELVNSAEMIVGDLPHFTAVAIGWHDDVDRAREEIGRAIERVRTSAGHTDGGEVPPLPVLVLTDMFGGTPTNLAVTYVSPDVEVITGVNLPMLIKLARPQPGMDLQALAHEMREHGRNAIWVASELLKGQKA
;
A
#
# COMPACT_ATOMS: atom_id res chain seq x y z
N MET A 1 11.69 4.72 8.61
CA MET A 1 10.91 3.53 8.97
C MET A 1 10.92 2.55 7.81
N LYS A 2 11.31 1.33 8.05
CA LYS A 2 11.10 0.26 7.09
C LYS A 2 9.67 -0.25 7.22
N LEU A 3 9.05 -0.53 6.11
CA LEU A 3 7.65 -0.92 6.13
C LEU A 3 7.36 -1.82 4.92
N GLY A 4 6.41 -2.74 5.09
CA GLY A 4 5.87 -3.51 3.98
C GLY A 4 4.64 -2.82 3.42
N VAL A 5 4.43 -2.93 2.13
CA VAL A 5 3.27 -2.35 1.44
C VAL A 5 2.55 -3.44 0.66
N VAL A 6 1.25 -3.57 0.89
CA VAL A 6 0.40 -4.50 0.14
C VAL A 6 -0.69 -3.69 -0.56
N VAL A 7 -0.80 -3.84 -1.87
CA VAL A 7 -1.84 -3.17 -2.65
C VAL A 7 -2.88 -4.23 -3.03
N VAL A 8 -4.12 -4.02 -2.63
CA VAL A 8 -5.22 -4.98 -2.84
C VAL A 8 -6.35 -4.28 -3.59
N THR A 9 -6.66 -4.75 -4.78
CA THR A 9 -7.69 -4.11 -5.62
C THR A 9 -8.56 -5.13 -6.33
N HIS A 10 -9.64 -4.64 -6.88
CA HIS A 10 -10.41 -5.39 -7.88
C HIS A 10 -9.53 -5.59 -9.12
N GLY A 11 -9.61 -6.79 -9.70
CA GLY A 11 -8.92 -7.09 -10.95
C GLY A 11 -7.41 -6.84 -10.88
N GLN A 12 -6.80 -6.50 -12.00
CA GLN A 12 -5.35 -6.35 -12.12
C GLN A 12 -4.81 -4.97 -11.74
N LEU A 13 -5.64 -4.09 -11.22
CA LEU A 13 -5.24 -2.72 -10.91
C LEU A 13 -4.05 -2.68 -9.93
N ALA A 14 -4.07 -3.51 -8.89
CA ALA A 14 -2.96 -3.57 -7.92
C ALA A 14 -1.64 -3.89 -8.61
N THR A 15 -1.63 -4.92 -9.45
CA THR A 15 -0.44 -5.33 -10.19
C THR A 15 0.07 -4.21 -11.08
N GLU A 16 -0.83 -3.57 -11.81
CA GLU A 16 -0.45 -2.49 -12.73
C GLU A 16 0.00 -1.22 -11.99
N LEU A 17 -0.60 -0.92 -10.84
CA LEU A 17 -0.15 0.20 -10.01
C LEU A 17 1.28 -0.02 -9.52
N VAL A 18 1.59 -1.21 -9.02
CA VAL A 18 2.95 -1.53 -8.55
C VAL A 18 3.93 -1.50 -9.73
N ASN A 19 3.56 -2.09 -10.87
CA ASN A 19 4.39 -2.05 -12.07
C ASN A 19 4.67 -0.63 -12.53
N SER A 20 3.66 0.22 -12.52
CA SER A 20 3.81 1.63 -12.91
C SER A 20 4.73 2.39 -11.94
N ALA A 21 4.58 2.15 -10.65
CA ALA A 21 5.48 2.74 -9.66
C ALA A 21 6.93 2.30 -9.88
N GLU A 22 7.15 1.00 -10.15
CA GLU A 22 8.48 0.48 -10.43
C GLU A 22 9.10 1.08 -11.69
N MET A 23 8.30 1.39 -12.70
CA MET A 23 8.79 2.09 -13.89
C MET A 23 9.34 3.49 -13.57
N ILE A 24 8.80 4.13 -12.53
CA ILE A 24 9.17 5.49 -12.17
C ILE A 24 10.34 5.52 -11.20
N VAL A 25 10.32 4.67 -10.18
CA VAL A 25 11.27 4.73 -9.07
C VAL A 25 12.23 3.55 -8.96
N GLY A 26 12.07 2.53 -9.82
CA GLY A 26 12.87 1.31 -9.76
C GLY A 26 12.23 0.23 -8.91
N ASP A 27 12.97 -0.84 -8.63
CA ASP A 27 12.46 -2.00 -7.93
C ASP A 27 11.91 -1.67 -6.54
N LEU A 28 10.77 -2.28 -6.23
CA LEU A 28 10.08 -2.11 -4.95
C LEU A 28 9.91 -3.48 -4.27
N PRO A 29 11.00 -4.05 -3.72
CA PRO A 29 10.95 -5.40 -3.14
C PRO A 29 10.07 -5.50 -1.90
N HIS A 30 9.74 -4.39 -1.26
CA HIS A 30 8.88 -4.37 -0.08
C HIS A 30 7.40 -4.17 -0.42
N PHE A 31 7.05 -4.18 -1.71
CA PHE A 31 5.68 -4.08 -2.18
C PHE A 31 5.18 -5.43 -2.68
N THR A 32 3.91 -5.72 -2.46
CA THR A 32 3.22 -6.88 -3.02
C THR A 32 1.84 -6.47 -3.49
N ALA A 33 1.44 -6.96 -4.66
CA ALA A 33 0.12 -6.70 -5.22
C ALA A 33 -0.76 -7.95 -5.06
N VAL A 34 -2.02 -7.74 -4.67
CA VAL A 34 -3.04 -8.78 -4.61
C VAL A 34 -4.22 -8.36 -5.50
N ALA A 35 -4.47 -9.13 -6.54
CA ALA A 35 -5.56 -8.91 -7.47
C ALA A 35 -6.74 -9.81 -7.08
N ILE A 36 -7.88 -9.23 -6.79
CA ILE A 36 -9.10 -9.98 -6.47
C ILE A 36 -9.99 -10.02 -7.69
N GLY A 37 -10.21 -11.23 -8.21
CA GLY A 37 -11.03 -11.45 -9.38
C GLY A 37 -12.52 -11.48 -9.07
N TRP A 38 -13.32 -11.30 -10.10
CA TRP A 38 -14.77 -11.23 -10.02
C TRP A 38 -15.40 -12.49 -9.40
N HIS A 39 -14.82 -13.66 -9.66
CA HIS A 39 -15.33 -14.95 -9.20
C HIS A 39 -14.49 -15.59 -8.11
N ASP A 40 -13.62 -14.83 -7.47
CA ASP A 40 -12.73 -15.37 -6.47
C ASP A 40 -13.52 -15.77 -5.20
N ASP A 41 -13.12 -16.90 -4.62
CA ASP A 41 -13.61 -17.33 -3.33
C ASP A 41 -13.15 -16.33 -2.26
N VAL A 42 -14.09 -15.83 -1.46
CA VAL A 42 -13.82 -14.84 -0.42
C VAL A 42 -12.81 -15.34 0.61
N ASP A 43 -12.92 -16.59 1.05
CA ASP A 43 -11.99 -17.15 2.03
C ASP A 43 -10.58 -17.27 1.46
N ARG A 44 -10.47 -17.70 0.21
CA ARG A 44 -9.18 -17.81 -0.48
C ARG A 44 -8.56 -16.43 -0.69
N ALA A 45 -9.37 -15.44 -1.07
CA ALA A 45 -8.90 -14.06 -1.23
C ALA A 45 -8.39 -13.48 0.10
N ARG A 46 -9.10 -13.74 1.20
CA ARG A 46 -8.65 -13.31 2.53
C ARG A 46 -7.31 -13.95 2.90
N GLU A 47 -7.16 -15.24 2.66
CA GLU A 47 -5.90 -15.95 2.91
C GLU A 47 -4.75 -15.39 2.07
N GLU A 48 -5.03 -15.03 0.84
CA GLU A 48 -4.04 -14.45 -0.06
C GLU A 48 -3.54 -13.10 0.44
N ILE A 49 -4.45 -12.27 0.94
CA ILE A 49 -4.09 -11.00 1.58
C ILE A 49 -3.21 -11.27 2.81
N GLY A 50 -3.60 -12.23 3.65
CA GLY A 50 -2.81 -12.60 4.83
C GLY A 50 -1.40 -13.06 4.49
N ARG A 51 -1.26 -13.87 3.46
CA ARG A 51 0.06 -14.32 2.98
C ARG A 51 0.89 -13.17 2.44
N ALA A 52 0.27 -12.24 1.72
CA ALA A 52 0.96 -11.06 1.22
C ALA A 52 1.47 -10.18 2.36
N ILE A 53 0.66 -9.99 3.39
CA ILE A 53 1.08 -9.24 4.60
C ILE A 53 2.27 -9.92 5.26
N GLU A 54 2.22 -11.22 5.49
CA GLU A 54 3.33 -11.95 6.09
C GLU A 54 4.60 -11.89 5.24
N ARG A 55 4.45 -11.98 3.92
CA ARG A 55 5.58 -11.91 3.00
C ARG A 55 6.33 -10.58 3.13
N VAL A 56 5.63 -9.45 3.14
CA VAL A 56 6.29 -8.15 3.22
C VAL A 56 6.82 -7.85 4.63
N ARG A 57 6.22 -8.43 5.67
CA ARG A 57 6.69 -8.29 7.06
C ARG A 57 8.02 -9.00 7.28
N THR A 58 8.24 -10.11 6.59
CA THR A 58 9.39 -10.96 6.81
C THR A 58 10.51 -10.75 5.79
N SER A 59 10.21 -10.11 4.66
CA SER A 59 11.16 -9.97 3.55
C SER A 59 12.35 -9.05 3.84
N ALA A 60 12.27 -8.18 4.81
CA ALA A 60 13.23 -7.09 4.99
C ALA A 60 14.30 -7.36 6.04
N GLY A 61 14.61 -8.60 6.38
CA GLY A 61 15.70 -8.71 7.31
C GLY A 61 15.89 -10.02 8.01
N HIS A 62 16.22 -11.02 7.25
CA HIS A 62 16.99 -12.10 7.84
C HIS A 62 18.44 -11.64 7.90
N THR A 63 18.77 -10.92 8.94
CA THR A 63 20.16 -10.83 9.37
C THR A 63 20.43 -12.06 10.23
N ASP A 64 21.53 -12.72 9.95
CA ASP A 64 21.97 -13.91 10.67
C ASP A 64 21.83 -13.77 12.19
N GLY A 65 20.99 -14.60 12.79
CA GLY A 65 21.03 -14.89 14.22
C GLY A 65 20.25 -13.97 15.16
N GLY A 66 19.37 -13.09 14.69
CA GLY A 66 18.52 -12.28 15.54
C GLY A 66 17.05 -12.35 15.15
N GLU A 67 16.15 -12.44 16.15
CA GLU A 67 14.75 -12.20 15.90
C GLU A 67 14.58 -10.74 15.49
N VAL A 68 14.34 -10.50 14.20
CA VAL A 68 13.98 -9.18 13.72
C VAL A 68 12.49 -9.01 13.98
N PRO A 69 12.08 -7.93 14.70
CA PRO A 69 10.66 -7.69 14.87
C PRO A 69 9.99 -7.58 13.51
N PRO A 70 8.76 -8.11 13.35
CA PRO A 70 8.05 -7.98 12.08
C PRO A 70 7.85 -6.51 11.74
N LEU A 71 7.99 -6.19 10.45
CA LEU A 71 7.78 -4.83 9.96
C LEU A 71 6.32 -4.43 10.05
N PRO A 72 6.04 -3.15 10.31
CA PRO A 72 4.69 -2.63 10.09
C PRO A 72 4.32 -2.74 8.61
N VAL A 73 3.03 -2.89 8.35
CA VAL A 73 2.50 -3.06 7.00
C VAL A 73 1.39 -2.04 6.75
N LEU A 74 1.49 -1.37 5.63
CA LEU A 74 0.42 -0.51 5.13
C LEU A 74 -0.25 -1.22 3.96
N VAL A 75 -1.55 -1.47 4.09
CA VAL A 75 -2.37 -2.06 3.03
C VAL A 75 -3.13 -0.94 2.33
N LEU A 76 -3.04 -0.90 1.02
CA LEU A 76 -3.72 0.12 0.21
C LEU A 76 -4.74 -0.58 -0.67
N THR A 77 -6.00 -0.16 -0.57
CA THR A 77 -7.08 -0.69 -1.40
C THR A 77 -7.58 0.35 -2.38
N ASP A 78 -8.29 -0.10 -3.40
CA ASP A 78 -8.74 0.80 -4.49
C ASP A 78 -9.85 1.74 -4.06
N MET A 79 -10.81 1.27 -3.27
CA MET A 79 -11.94 2.11 -2.89
C MET A 79 -12.55 1.67 -1.56
N PHE A 80 -13.19 2.61 -0.88
CA PHE A 80 -13.98 2.30 0.29
C PHE A 80 -15.22 1.49 -0.13
N GLY A 81 -15.54 0.46 0.66
CA GLY A 81 -16.57 -0.50 0.28
C GLY A 81 -16.03 -1.49 -0.78
N GLY A 82 -16.66 -2.60 -0.95
CA GLY A 82 -16.20 -3.64 -1.87
C GLY A 82 -15.30 -4.67 -1.20
N THR A 83 -15.15 -5.79 -1.87
CA THR A 83 -14.49 -6.97 -1.33
C THR A 83 -13.04 -6.72 -0.92
N PRO A 84 -12.18 -6.06 -1.72
CA PRO A 84 -10.80 -5.83 -1.30
C PRO A 84 -10.70 -5.13 0.05
N THR A 85 -11.41 -4.04 0.25
CA THR A 85 -11.39 -3.30 1.50
C THR A 85 -12.01 -4.10 2.65
N ASN A 86 -13.16 -4.74 2.41
CA ASN A 86 -13.84 -5.51 3.43
C ASN A 86 -12.99 -6.66 3.97
N LEU A 87 -12.21 -7.28 3.13
CA LEU A 87 -11.27 -8.33 3.54
C LEU A 87 -10.03 -7.75 4.22
N ALA A 88 -9.47 -6.69 3.66
CA ALA A 88 -8.25 -6.08 4.19
C ALA A 88 -8.44 -5.55 5.61
N VAL A 89 -9.59 -4.94 5.92
CA VAL A 89 -9.82 -4.35 7.25
C VAL A 89 -9.87 -5.40 8.36
N THR A 90 -10.07 -6.68 8.03
CA THR A 90 -10.02 -7.74 9.02
C THR A 90 -8.61 -7.95 9.58
N TYR A 91 -7.58 -7.43 8.92
CA TYR A 91 -6.19 -7.53 9.35
C TYR A 91 -5.68 -6.32 10.11
N VAL A 92 -6.51 -5.28 10.31
CA VAL A 92 -6.09 -4.09 11.06
C VAL A 92 -5.65 -4.49 12.46
N SER A 93 -4.47 -4.02 12.85
CA SER A 93 -3.86 -4.29 14.13
C SER A 93 -2.90 -3.14 14.46
N PRO A 94 -2.22 -3.13 15.60
CA PRO A 94 -1.20 -2.12 15.85
C PRO A 94 -0.10 -2.06 14.78
N ASP A 95 0.14 -3.17 14.08
CA ASP A 95 1.20 -3.29 13.09
C ASP A 95 0.69 -3.31 11.64
N VAL A 96 -0.61 -3.27 11.43
CA VAL A 96 -1.22 -3.30 10.08
C VAL A 96 -2.31 -2.24 9.98
N GLU A 97 -2.14 -1.32 9.06
CA GLU A 97 -3.15 -0.29 8.79
C GLU A 97 -3.62 -0.38 7.35
N VAL A 98 -4.84 0.07 7.08
CA VAL A 98 -5.46 0.05 5.76
C VAL A 98 -5.86 1.46 5.35
N ILE A 99 -5.45 1.87 4.15
CA ILE A 99 -5.92 3.11 3.52
C ILE A 99 -6.69 2.72 2.26
N THR A 100 -7.88 3.26 2.09
CA THR A 100 -8.67 3.09 0.86
C THR A 100 -8.45 4.26 -0.09
N GLY A 101 -8.61 4.04 -1.38
CA GLY A 101 -8.45 5.10 -2.37
C GLY A 101 -7.02 5.26 -2.85
N VAL A 102 -6.30 4.17 -3.05
CA VAL A 102 -4.91 4.20 -3.50
C VAL A 102 -4.76 4.94 -4.82
N ASN A 103 -3.69 5.71 -4.93
CA ASN A 103 -3.26 6.31 -6.20
C ASN A 103 -1.76 6.19 -6.35
N LEU A 104 -1.27 6.41 -7.57
CA LEU A 104 0.14 6.24 -7.90
C LEU A 104 1.08 7.16 -7.09
N PRO A 105 0.74 8.44 -6.85
CA PRO A 105 1.58 9.29 -6.00
C PRO A 105 1.82 8.74 -4.60
N MET A 106 0.85 8.05 -4.00
CA MET A 106 1.03 7.40 -2.71
C MET A 106 2.11 6.32 -2.77
N LEU A 107 2.07 5.49 -3.81
CA LEU A 107 3.06 4.42 -3.99
C LEU A 107 4.47 4.98 -4.18
N ILE A 108 4.59 6.04 -4.96
CA ILE A 108 5.87 6.69 -5.20
C ILE A 108 6.45 7.27 -3.90
N LYS A 109 5.59 7.88 -3.08
CA LYS A 109 6.01 8.39 -1.76
C LYS A 109 6.48 7.26 -0.84
N LEU A 110 5.76 6.14 -0.85
CA LEU A 110 6.07 4.98 -0.02
C LEU A 110 7.29 4.18 -0.50
N ALA A 111 7.78 4.45 -1.70
CA ALA A 111 9.00 3.83 -2.22
C ALA A 111 10.22 4.17 -1.36
N ARG A 112 10.19 5.29 -0.66
CA ARG A 112 11.28 5.75 0.20
C ARG A 112 10.95 5.51 1.66
N PRO A 113 11.95 5.21 2.51
CA PRO A 113 11.73 5.12 3.94
C PRO A 113 11.15 6.41 4.50
N GLN A 114 10.26 6.27 5.49
CA GLN A 114 9.61 7.41 6.15
C GLN A 114 10.14 7.47 7.60
N PRO A 115 11.26 8.16 7.85
CA PRO A 115 11.86 8.17 9.17
C PRO A 115 11.01 8.96 10.16
N GLY A 116 11.03 8.53 11.42
CA GLY A 116 10.45 9.29 12.52
C GLY A 116 8.95 9.22 12.68
N MET A 117 8.27 8.35 11.93
CA MET A 117 6.82 8.20 12.03
C MET A 117 6.45 6.82 12.55
N ASP A 118 5.38 6.75 13.37
CA ASP A 118 4.71 5.48 13.61
C ASP A 118 3.74 5.17 12.46
N LEU A 119 3.18 3.97 12.46
CA LEU A 119 2.31 3.52 11.38
C LEU A 119 1.06 4.40 11.22
N GLN A 120 0.47 4.82 12.33
CA GLN A 120 -0.73 5.66 12.29
C GLN A 120 -0.42 7.04 11.71
N ALA A 121 0.67 7.66 12.13
CA ALA A 121 1.11 8.93 11.58
C ALA A 121 1.39 8.82 10.07
N LEU A 122 2.04 7.74 9.66
CA LEU A 122 2.32 7.47 8.26
C LEU A 122 1.03 7.31 7.45
N ALA A 123 0.05 6.57 7.99
CA ALA A 123 -1.22 6.39 7.30
C ALA A 123 -1.93 7.72 7.08
N HIS A 124 -1.98 8.58 8.08
CA HIS A 124 -2.57 9.91 7.95
C HIS A 124 -1.83 10.76 6.92
N GLU A 125 -0.51 10.73 6.93
CA GLU A 125 0.28 11.49 5.96
C GLU A 125 0.07 10.99 4.53
N MET A 126 -0.01 9.68 4.34
CA MET A 126 -0.27 9.12 3.01
C MET A 126 -1.66 9.47 2.51
N ARG A 127 -2.66 9.47 3.39
CA ARG A 127 -4.00 9.93 3.02
C ARG A 127 -3.95 11.37 2.50
N GLU A 128 -3.29 12.24 3.22
CA GLU A 128 -3.19 13.65 2.81
C GLU A 128 -2.34 13.80 1.53
N HIS A 129 -1.26 13.06 1.41
CA HIS A 129 -0.44 13.10 0.21
C HIS A 129 -1.24 12.65 -1.02
N GLY A 130 -2.00 11.57 -0.90
CA GLY A 130 -2.83 11.09 -2.01
C GLY A 130 -3.93 12.08 -2.39
N ARG A 131 -4.59 12.70 -1.41
CA ARG A 131 -5.61 13.72 -1.64
C ARG A 131 -5.03 14.95 -2.33
N ASN A 132 -3.89 15.40 -1.89
CA ASN A 132 -3.25 16.61 -2.40
C ASN A 132 -2.60 16.41 -3.78
N ALA A 133 -2.48 15.17 -4.23
CA ALA A 133 -1.93 14.86 -5.55
C ALA A 133 -2.97 14.88 -6.67
N ILE A 134 -4.21 15.20 -6.36
CA ILE A 134 -5.31 15.28 -7.33
C ILE A 134 -5.43 16.74 -7.79
N TRP A 135 -5.20 16.97 -9.07
CA TRP A 135 -5.17 18.32 -9.63
C TRP A 135 -6.12 18.44 -10.82
N VAL A 136 -6.76 19.60 -10.92
CA VAL A 136 -7.44 19.99 -12.15
C VAL A 136 -6.41 20.76 -12.99
N ALA A 137 -6.09 20.22 -14.16
CA ALA A 137 -4.95 20.72 -14.95
C ALA A 137 -5.05 22.20 -15.31
N SER A 138 -6.26 22.70 -15.60
CA SER A 138 -6.46 24.10 -15.94
C SER A 138 -6.11 25.04 -14.79
N GLU A 139 -6.30 24.61 -13.57
CA GLU A 139 -5.93 25.40 -12.38
C GLU A 139 -4.42 25.53 -12.25
N LEU A 140 -3.68 24.46 -12.57
CA LEU A 140 -2.23 24.51 -12.59
C LEU A 140 -1.71 25.47 -13.66
N LEU A 141 -2.35 25.48 -14.85
CA LEU A 141 -1.93 26.30 -15.98
C LEU A 141 -2.24 27.78 -15.78
N LYS A 142 -3.16 28.13 -14.89
CA LYS A 142 -3.51 29.53 -14.60
C LYS A 142 -2.50 30.23 -13.69
N GLY A 143 -1.30 29.70 -13.59
CA GLY A 143 -0.26 30.30 -12.79
C GLY A 143 -0.51 30.20 -11.30
N GLN A 144 -1.24 29.18 -10.88
CA GLN A 144 -1.37 28.84 -9.47
C GLN A 144 0.02 28.55 -8.94
N LYS A 145 0.53 29.48 -8.22
CA LYS A 145 1.78 29.26 -7.51
C LYS A 145 1.46 28.35 -6.35
N ALA A 146 1.78 27.11 -6.54
CA ALA A 146 1.68 26.15 -5.45
C ALA A 146 2.56 26.62 -4.31
#